data_c24019dcf51a5895f702165ef180608d
#
_entry.id   c24019dcf51a5895f702165ef180608d
#
_cell.length_a   1.000
_cell.length_b   1.000
_cell.length_c   1.000
_cell.angle_alpha   90.00
_cell.angle_beta   90.00
_cell.angle_gamma   90.00
#
_symmetry.space_group_name_H-M   'P 1'
#
loop_
_entity.id
_entity.type
_entity.pdbx_description
1 polymer ?
#
loop_
_entity_poly.entity_id
_entity_poly.type
_entity_poly.pdbx_seq_one_letter_code
_entity_poly.pdbx_strand_id
1 'polypeptide(L)'
;MPKWVRRCSVQKRFQTVSEPANHHPDVLIVGAGPTGLVLALWLTRMGVRVRIVDKTKEPGTTSRALAVQARTLELYRQIGLADAVVQRGRQFGAINLWVSGEKRARAAFGNFGTDLTPFPYALIFPQDEHERLLIERLTELGVEVERETELVGFEDTTGQVHAHLKRPDGGQETCTAVFIAGCDGAHSVVRQTLEIGFQGGQYNHLFYVADVEASGATRNGELHAGLDPTDFLLVFPLKDEGRARLVGTIREETAHQHDNLSWNDVSQQVIQWMQTDVQHVNWFSTYRVHHRVADHFRKGRAFLLGDAAHIHSPVGGQGMNTGIGDAVNLAWKLAAVLHRRANSSLLDSYEPERIAFARRLVATTDQAFTGATSHGAIARLVRLRLVPLLLPVLFKLATVRRLMFRTVSQTVVTYRGSSLSKGQAGKVHGGDRLPWVKTGLNGDAADNFAPLTSLDWQVHVYGDAAPKLRETCEARKLPLHIFPWNPGMDRVGLMRQAAYLVRPDGYVAIADPEGSATAIASYLDARELAPTR
;
A
#
# COMPACT_ATOMS: atom_id res chain seq x y z
N MET A 1 -38.76 -52.05 -15.91
CA MET A 1 -39.66 -50.88 -15.94
C MET A 1 -38.85 -49.67 -15.52
N PRO A 2 -38.56 -48.71 -16.39
CA PRO A 2 -37.72 -47.54 -16.08
C PRO A 2 -38.55 -46.33 -15.67
N LYS A 3 -38.12 -45.63 -14.62
CA LYS A 3 -38.67 -44.36 -14.16
C LYS A 3 -38.01 -43.17 -14.85
N TRP A 4 -38.80 -42.33 -15.40
CA TRP A 4 -38.53 -41.09 -16.10
C TRP A 4 -37.78 -40.09 -15.22
N VAL A 5 -36.63 -39.57 -15.69
CA VAL A 5 -35.96 -38.39 -15.17
C VAL A 5 -36.29 -37.22 -16.12
N ARG A 6 -37.13 -36.32 -15.68
CA ARG A 6 -37.38 -35.05 -16.39
C ARG A 6 -36.19 -34.15 -16.27
N ARG A 7 -35.53 -33.86 -17.37
CA ARG A 7 -34.56 -32.73 -17.48
C ARG A 7 -35.34 -31.42 -17.53
N CYS A 8 -35.22 -30.59 -16.51
CA CYS A 8 -35.61 -29.17 -16.59
C CYS A 8 -34.44 -28.40 -17.26
N SER A 9 -34.63 -28.06 -18.52
CA SER A 9 -33.80 -27.11 -19.25
C SER A 9 -34.21 -25.68 -18.86
N VAL A 10 -33.42 -25.04 -17.99
CA VAL A 10 -33.56 -23.59 -17.76
C VAL A 10 -32.77 -22.89 -18.88
N GLN A 11 -33.45 -22.50 -19.93
CA GLN A 11 -32.96 -21.54 -20.92
C GLN A 11 -32.86 -20.16 -20.24
N LYS A 12 -31.66 -19.78 -19.82
CA LYS A 12 -31.32 -18.38 -19.53
C LYS A 12 -31.36 -17.61 -20.85
N ARG A 13 -32.40 -16.82 -21.06
CA ARG A 13 -32.43 -15.77 -22.07
C ARG A 13 -31.33 -14.77 -21.74
N PHE A 14 -30.26 -14.76 -22.52
CA PHE A 14 -29.36 -13.62 -22.58
C PHE A 14 -30.13 -12.45 -23.13
N GLN A 15 -30.44 -11.48 -22.27
CA GLN A 15 -30.92 -10.18 -22.72
C GLN A 15 -29.73 -9.52 -23.45
N THR A 16 -30.02 -9.12 -24.68
CA THR A 16 -29.18 -8.28 -25.52
C THR A 16 -28.76 -7.05 -24.74
N VAL A 17 -27.45 -6.84 -24.69
CA VAL A 17 -26.81 -5.64 -24.15
C VAL A 17 -27.36 -4.46 -24.93
N SER A 18 -28.19 -3.65 -24.27
CA SER A 18 -28.55 -2.32 -24.74
C SER A 18 -27.29 -1.46 -24.81
N GLU A 19 -27.19 -0.61 -25.84
CA GLU A 19 -26.15 0.40 -26.00
C GLU A 19 -25.83 1.09 -24.67
N PRO A 20 -24.52 1.40 -24.41
CA PRO A 20 -24.15 2.04 -23.17
C PRO A 20 -24.83 3.41 -23.12
N ALA A 21 -25.82 3.55 -22.25
CA ALA A 21 -26.29 4.84 -21.85
C ALA A 21 -25.07 5.67 -21.42
N ASN A 22 -24.99 6.91 -21.88
CA ASN A 22 -23.93 7.89 -21.62
C ASN A 22 -23.83 8.18 -20.09
N HIS A 23 -23.39 7.21 -19.31
CA HIS A 23 -23.20 7.36 -17.87
C HIS A 23 -21.76 7.80 -17.62
N HIS A 24 -21.60 9.11 -17.43
CA HIS A 24 -20.33 9.67 -16.97
C HIS A 24 -19.85 8.95 -15.71
N PRO A 25 -18.55 8.60 -15.60
CA PRO A 25 -18.01 8.01 -14.38
C PRO A 25 -18.12 9.01 -13.22
N ASP A 26 -18.28 8.48 -12.01
CA ASP A 26 -18.20 9.32 -10.82
C ASP A 26 -16.77 9.75 -10.55
N VAL A 27 -15.79 8.86 -10.83
CA VAL A 27 -14.36 9.14 -10.67
C VAL A 27 -13.59 8.70 -11.91
N LEU A 28 -12.84 9.64 -12.50
CA LEU A 28 -11.82 9.36 -13.50
C LEU A 28 -10.49 9.12 -12.80
N ILE A 29 -9.89 7.94 -13.01
CA ILE A 29 -8.59 7.57 -12.49
C ILE A 29 -7.57 7.62 -13.62
N VAL A 30 -6.52 8.41 -13.47
CA VAL A 30 -5.46 8.58 -14.47
C VAL A 30 -4.21 7.85 -13.98
N GLY A 31 -3.82 6.80 -14.70
CA GLY A 31 -2.71 5.92 -14.36
C GLY A 31 -3.18 4.59 -13.76
N ALA A 32 -2.80 3.48 -14.40
CA ALA A 32 -3.10 2.11 -14.01
C ALA A 32 -1.89 1.36 -13.43
N GLY A 33 -1.06 2.07 -12.65
CA GLY A 33 -0.12 1.46 -11.73
C GLY A 33 -0.83 0.93 -10.46
N PRO A 34 -0.10 0.33 -9.50
CA PRO A 34 -0.70 -0.29 -8.31
C PRO A 34 -1.63 0.64 -7.52
N THR A 35 -1.30 1.94 -7.43
CA THR A 35 -2.11 2.94 -6.73
C THR A 35 -3.47 3.14 -7.39
N GLY A 36 -3.49 3.37 -8.72
CA GLY A 36 -4.73 3.59 -9.47
C GLY A 36 -5.60 2.33 -9.54
N LEU A 37 -4.98 1.17 -9.74
CA LEU A 37 -5.67 -0.12 -9.75
C LEU A 37 -6.35 -0.42 -8.41
N VAL A 38 -5.66 -0.16 -7.29
CA VAL A 38 -6.25 -0.35 -5.94
C VAL A 38 -7.35 0.66 -5.67
N LEU A 39 -7.19 1.93 -6.10
CA LEU A 39 -8.25 2.93 -6.00
C LEU A 39 -9.50 2.47 -6.76
N ALA A 40 -9.34 2.00 -8.00
CA ALA A 40 -10.43 1.49 -8.81
C ALA A 40 -11.13 0.29 -8.15
N LEU A 41 -10.36 -0.68 -7.63
CA LEU A 41 -10.90 -1.85 -6.94
C LEU A 41 -11.75 -1.46 -5.71
N TRP A 42 -11.22 -0.59 -4.87
CA TRP A 42 -11.93 -0.16 -3.67
C TRP A 42 -13.20 0.62 -4.01
N LEU A 43 -13.13 1.58 -4.93
CA LEU A 43 -14.28 2.36 -5.36
C LEU A 43 -15.36 1.47 -5.99
N THR A 44 -14.98 0.55 -6.87
CA THR A 44 -15.92 -0.40 -7.50
C THR A 44 -16.58 -1.30 -6.46
N ARG A 45 -15.82 -1.83 -5.51
CA ARG A 45 -16.34 -2.61 -4.37
C ARG A 45 -17.32 -1.81 -3.51
N MET A 46 -17.14 -0.51 -3.42
CA MET A 46 -18.02 0.42 -2.72
C MET A 46 -19.19 0.92 -3.58
N GLY A 47 -19.34 0.45 -4.82
CA GLY A 47 -20.46 0.80 -5.72
C GLY A 47 -20.32 2.16 -6.41
N VAL A 48 -19.10 2.68 -6.53
CA VAL A 48 -18.79 3.92 -7.27
C VAL A 48 -18.41 3.56 -8.70
N ARG A 49 -18.93 4.30 -9.66
CA ARG A 49 -18.61 4.12 -11.09
C ARG A 49 -17.27 4.77 -11.39
N VAL A 50 -16.35 3.96 -11.85
CA VAL A 50 -14.99 4.42 -12.19
C VAL A 50 -14.71 4.26 -13.66
N ARG A 51 -13.87 5.13 -14.20
CA ARG A 51 -13.16 4.97 -15.46
C ARG A 51 -11.67 5.08 -15.16
N ILE A 52 -10.89 4.11 -15.60
CA ILE A 52 -9.44 4.10 -15.39
C ILE A 52 -8.73 4.09 -16.74
N VAL A 53 -7.86 5.08 -16.95
CA VAL A 53 -7.11 5.27 -18.20
C VAL A 53 -5.61 5.22 -17.94
N ASP A 54 -4.85 4.70 -18.90
CA ASP A 54 -3.39 4.70 -18.85
C ASP A 54 -2.80 4.91 -20.23
N LYS A 55 -1.76 5.75 -20.32
CA LYS A 55 -1.07 6.08 -21.58
C LYS A 55 -0.21 4.94 -22.12
N THR A 56 0.14 3.94 -21.29
CA THR A 56 0.96 2.81 -21.71
C THR A 56 0.13 1.73 -22.36
N LYS A 57 0.71 1.01 -23.31
CA LYS A 57 0.06 -0.09 -24.01
C LYS A 57 -0.13 -1.31 -23.11
N GLU A 58 0.83 -1.59 -22.25
CA GLU A 58 0.86 -2.77 -21.38
C GLU A 58 1.11 -2.37 -19.93
N PRO A 59 0.76 -3.23 -18.96
CA PRO A 59 1.21 -3.06 -17.60
C PRO A 59 2.71 -2.87 -17.53
N GLY A 60 3.21 -2.20 -16.51
CA GLY A 60 4.62 -1.87 -16.39
C GLY A 60 5.50 -3.12 -16.45
N THR A 61 6.30 -3.23 -17.52
CA THR A 61 7.33 -4.28 -17.66
C THR A 61 8.57 -3.98 -16.83
N THR A 62 8.73 -2.72 -16.38
CA THR A 62 9.85 -2.25 -15.56
C THR A 62 9.48 -2.28 -14.09
N SER A 63 9.44 -3.46 -13.51
CA SER A 63 9.04 -3.70 -12.12
C SER A 63 10.13 -3.22 -11.16
N ARG A 64 9.95 -2.07 -10.50
CA ARG A 64 10.89 -1.55 -9.49
C ARG A 64 10.50 -1.95 -8.07
N ALA A 65 9.21 -2.05 -7.77
CA ALA A 65 8.74 -2.46 -6.46
C ALA A 65 8.62 -3.98 -6.34
N LEU A 66 8.91 -4.48 -5.16
CA LEU A 66 8.93 -5.92 -4.86
C LEU A 66 8.17 -6.28 -3.58
N ALA A 67 8.24 -5.41 -2.58
CA ALA A 67 7.76 -5.76 -1.25
C ALA A 67 6.30 -5.37 -1.07
N VAL A 68 5.48 -6.31 -0.65
CA VAL A 68 4.11 -6.07 -0.16
C VAL A 68 4.15 -6.18 1.35
N GLN A 69 3.86 -5.08 2.02
CA GLN A 69 3.93 -4.96 3.48
C GLN A 69 2.68 -5.51 4.17
N ALA A 70 2.82 -5.88 5.46
CA ALA A 70 1.71 -6.44 6.21
C ALA A 70 0.46 -5.54 6.21
N ARG A 71 0.63 -4.22 6.32
CA ARG A 71 -0.50 -3.28 6.28
C ARG A 71 -1.25 -3.35 4.94
N THR A 72 -0.55 -3.46 3.83
CA THR A 72 -1.16 -3.64 2.51
C THR A 72 -1.94 -4.95 2.42
N LEU A 73 -1.39 -6.05 2.96
CA LEU A 73 -2.11 -7.33 3.02
C LEU A 73 -3.37 -7.26 3.89
N GLU A 74 -3.36 -6.50 4.99
CA GLU A 74 -4.57 -6.25 5.79
C GLU A 74 -5.65 -5.52 4.99
N LEU A 75 -5.28 -4.50 4.22
CA LEU A 75 -6.19 -3.76 3.35
C LEU A 75 -6.70 -4.65 2.20
N TYR A 76 -5.85 -5.50 1.66
CA TYR A 76 -6.23 -6.49 0.64
C TYR A 76 -7.16 -7.57 1.17
N ARG A 77 -7.00 -7.97 2.44
CA ARG A 77 -7.92 -8.90 3.08
C ARG A 77 -9.34 -8.36 3.11
N GLN A 78 -9.51 -7.05 3.30
CA GLN A 78 -10.84 -6.43 3.33
C GLN A 78 -11.59 -6.56 1.99
N ILE A 79 -10.88 -6.63 0.87
CA ILE A 79 -11.45 -6.80 -0.47
C ILE A 79 -11.29 -8.22 -1.04
N GLY A 80 -10.87 -9.18 -0.22
CA GLY A 80 -10.71 -10.59 -0.61
C GLY A 80 -9.52 -10.87 -1.52
N LEU A 81 -8.49 -10.01 -1.52
CA LEU A 81 -7.33 -10.12 -2.40
C LEU A 81 -6.09 -10.72 -1.72
N ALA A 82 -6.01 -10.68 -0.38
CA ALA A 82 -4.79 -11.02 0.35
C ALA A 82 -4.29 -12.45 0.08
N ASP A 83 -5.18 -13.42 0.06
CA ASP A 83 -4.81 -14.84 -0.12
C ASP A 83 -4.17 -15.07 -1.50
N ALA A 84 -4.70 -14.46 -2.56
CA ALA A 84 -4.14 -14.55 -3.90
C ALA A 84 -2.75 -13.93 -3.98
N VAL A 85 -2.54 -12.77 -3.33
CA VAL A 85 -1.23 -12.09 -3.25
C VAL A 85 -0.23 -12.94 -2.48
N VAL A 86 -0.61 -13.50 -1.32
CA VAL A 86 0.26 -14.36 -0.50
C VAL A 86 0.60 -15.65 -1.24
N GLN A 87 -0.37 -16.24 -1.94
CA GLN A 87 -0.17 -17.46 -2.71
C GLN A 87 0.77 -17.26 -3.91
N ARG A 88 0.68 -16.14 -4.61
CA ARG A 88 1.54 -15.81 -5.76
C ARG A 88 2.89 -15.26 -5.34
N GLY A 89 2.98 -14.60 -4.19
CA GLY A 89 4.23 -14.04 -3.66
C GLY A 89 5.12 -15.06 -2.95
N ARG A 90 6.30 -14.60 -2.54
CA ARG A 90 7.28 -15.36 -1.76
C ARG A 90 7.53 -14.69 -0.40
N GLN A 91 7.29 -15.40 0.67
CA GLN A 91 7.71 -14.96 2.01
C GLN A 91 9.21 -15.18 2.20
N PHE A 92 9.88 -14.26 2.87
CA PHE A 92 11.25 -14.46 3.32
C PHE A 92 11.37 -14.20 4.82
N GLY A 93 12.18 -15.04 5.47
CA GLY A 93 12.25 -15.09 6.94
C GLY A 93 13.45 -14.38 7.56
N ALA A 94 14.42 -13.96 6.76
CA ALA A 94 15.65 -13.33 7.27
C ALA A 94 16.32 -12.43 6.24
N ILE A 95 17.15 -11.50 6.77
CA ILE A 95 18.11 -10.72 5.99
C ILE A 95 19.51 -11.15 6.41
N ASN A 96 20.36 -11.41 5.42
CA ASN A 96 21.78 -11.71 5.60
C ASN A 96 22.60 -10.49 5.22
N LEU A 97 23.50 -10.07 6.10
CA LEU A 97 24.42 -8.96 5.87
C LEU A 97 25.80 -9.48 5.50
N TRP A 98 26.29 -9.03 4.34
CA TRP A 98 27.61 -9.33 3.83
C TRP A 98 28.48 -8.06 3.87
N VAL A 99 29.71 -8.20 4.30
CA VAL A 99 30.68 -7.10 4.32
C VAL A 99 32.02 -7.64 3.83
N SER A 100 32.54 -7.06 2.76
CA SER A 100 33.82 -7.44 2.17
C SER A 100 33.94 -8.95 1.89
N GLY A 101 32.90 -9.55 1.34
CA GLY A 101 32.87 -10.96 0.95
C GLY A 101 32.53 -11.96 2.06
N GLU A 102 32.36 -11.50 3.30
CA GLU A 102 32.00 -12.37 4.41
C GLU A 102 30.59 -12.11 4.92
N LYS A 103 29.87 -13.17 5.21
CA LYS A 103 28.56 -13.11 5.88
C LYS A 103 28.77 -12.77 7.35
N ARG A 104 28.56 -11.50 7.72
CA ARG A 104 28.82 -10.96 9.06
C ARG A 104 27.65 -11.06 10.01
N ALA A 105 26.42 -11.03 9.49
CA ALA A 105 25.22 -11.07 10.32
C ALA A 105 24.05 -11.74 9.58
N ARG A 106 23.17 -12.34 10.37
CA ARG A 106 21.84 -12.81 9.91
C ARG A 106 20.79 -12.31 10.89
N ALA A 107 19.85 -11.54 10.39
CA ALA A 107 18.71 -11.05 11.13
C ALA A 107 17.45 -11.84 10.72
N ALA A 108 17.08 -12.83 11.51
CA ALA A 108 15.86 -13.58 11.31
C ALA A 108 14.67 -12.79 11.85
N PHE A 109 13.60 -12.68 11.09
CA PHE A 109 12.40 -11.99 11.53
C PHE A 109 11.61 -12.82 12.57
N GLY A 110 11.70 -14.16 12.49
CA GLY A 110 11.04 -15.05 13.46
C GLY A 110 9.54 -14.71 13.62
N ASN A 111 9.07 -14.73 14.86
CA ASN A 111 7.66 -14.48 15.20
C ASN A 111 7.39 -13.01 15.58
N PHE A 112 8.05 -12.03 14.98
CA PHE A 112 8.02 -10.62 15.43
C PHE A 112 6.67 -9.92 15.31
N GLY A 113 5.82 -10.37 14.44
CA GLY A 113 4.54 -9.74 14.15
C GLY A 113 3.33 -10.59 14.50
N THR A 114 3.50 -11.77 15.10
CA THR A 114 2.42 -12.73 15.33
C THR A 114 1.30 -12.23 16.25
N ASP A 115 1.59 -11.23 17.05
CA ASP A 115 0.65 -10.53 17.92
C ASP A 115 0.24 -9.14 17.40
N LEU A 116 0.74 -8.74 16.23
CA LEU A 116 0.52 -7.41 15.64
C LEU A 116 -0.39 -7.43 14.42
N THR A 117 -0.38 -8.52 13.66
CA THR A 117 -1.04 -8.62 12.36
C THR A 117 -1.27 -10.09 11.98
N PRO A 118 -2.29 -10.39 11.16
CA PRO A 118 -2.45 -11.73 10.60
C PRO A 118 -1.36 -12.09 9.56
N PHE A 119 -0.54 -11.11 9.13
CA PHE A 119 0.53 -11.26 8.14
C PHE A 119 1.91 -10.91 8.73
N PRO A 120 2.44 -11.72 9.67
CA PRO A 120 3.66 -11.40 10.43
C PRO A 120 4.95 -11.68 9.65
N TYR A 121 5.00 -11.33 8.38
CA TYR A 121 6.13 -11.59 7.49
C TYR A 121 6.29 -10.48 6.45
N ALA A 122 7.42 -10.47 5.77
CA ALA A 122 7.62 -9.68 4.57
C ALA A 122 7.36 -10.57 3.34
N LEU A 123 6.68 -10.01 2.35
CA LEU A 123 6.30 -10.70 1.12
C LEU A 123 6.99 -10.04 -0.08
N ILE A 124 7.67 -10.84 -0.88
CA ILE A 124 8.16 -10.46 -2.20
C ILE A 124 7.11 -10.81 -3.22
N PHE A 125 6.63 -9.83 -3.94
CA PHE A 125 5.70 -9.99 -5.05
C PHE A 125 5.99 -8.90 -6.09
N PRO A 126 6.62 -9.25 -7.22
CA PRO A 126 7.02 -8.30 -8.26
C PRO A 126 5.85 -7.45 -8.73
N GLN A 127 6.11 -6.16 -8.93
CA GLN A 127 5.07 -5.17 -9.27
C GLN A 127 4.30 -5.54 -10.54
N ASP A 128 4.98 -6.08 -11.56
CA ASP A 128 4.36 -6.49 -12.81
C ASP A 128 3.35 -7.65 -12.62
N GLU A 129 3.68 -8.64 -11.79
CA GLU A 129 2.76 -9.70 -11.42
C GLU A 129 1.61 -9.18 -10.53
N HIS A 130 1.94 -8.23 -9.67
CA HIS A 130 0.96 -7.57 -8.81
C HIS A 130 -0.06 -6.78 -9.64
N GLU A 131 0.39 -5.98 -10.61
CA GLU A 131 -0.49 -5.24 -11.51
C GLU A 131 -1.40 -6.18 -12.32
N ARG A 132 -0.86 -7.28 -12.85
CA ARG A 132 -1.67 -8.30 -13.55
C ARG A 132 -2.78 -8.86 -12.67
N LEU A 133 -2.47 -9.24 -11.41
CA LEU A 133 -3.49 -9.71 -10.47
C LEU A 133 -4.55 -8.65 -10.18
N LEU A 134 -4.16 -7.38 -10.01
CA LEU A 134 -5.12 -6.29 -9.76
C LEU A 134 -6.03 -6.06 -10.97
N ILE A 135 -5.49 -6.14 -12.19
CA ILE A 135 -6.27 -6.03 -13.44
C ILE A 135 -7.23 -7.20 -13.57
N GLU A 136 -6.77 -8.44 -13.34
CA GLU A 136 -7.64 -9.62 -13.32
C GLU A 136 -8.86 -9.39 -12.40
N ARG A 137 -8.63 -8.88 -11.19
CA ARG A 137 -9.71 -8.59 -10.23
C ARG A 137 -10.64 -7.45 -10.65
N LEU A 138 -10.12 -6.43 -11.33
CA LEU A 138 -10.95 -5.35 -11.90
C LEU A 138 -11.84 -5.88 -13.03
N THR A 139 -11.28 -6.68 -13.93
CA THR A 139 -12.02 -7.31 -15.03
C THR A 139 -13.14 -8.22 -14.51
N GLU A 140 -12.89 -9.00 -13.44
CA GLU A 140 -13.94 -9.80 -12.76
C GLU A 140 -15.08 -8.93 -12.20
N LEU A 141 -14.82 -7.68 -11.87
CA LEU A 141 -15.81 -6.70 -11.41
C LEU A 141 -16.44 -5.89 -12.55
N GLY A 142 -16.09 -6.19 -13.81
CA GLY A 142 -16.62 -5.50 -15.00
C GLY A 142 -15.96 -4.14 -15.28
N VAL A 143 -14.78 -3.88 -14.73
CA VAL A 143 -14.01 -2.66 -14.98
C VAL A 143 -12.77 -3.02 -15.79
N GLU A 144 -12.62 -2.39 -16.95
CA GLU A 144 -11.46 -2.54 -17.82
C GLU A 144 -10.54 -1.32 -17.73
N VAL A 145 -9.23 -1.55 -17.85
CA VAL A 145 -8.23 -0.48 -17.95
C VAL A 145 -8.13 -0.05 -19.41
N GLU A 146 -8.46 1.20 -19.69
CA GLU A 146 -8.31 1.78 -21.02
C GLU A 146 -6.85 2.16 -21.25
N ARG A 147 -6.14 1.30 -21.98
CA ARG A 147 -4.73 1.48 -22.34
C ARG A 147 -4.57 2.43 -23.54
N GLU A 148 -3.34 2.94 -23.72
CA GLU A 148 -3.00 3.90 -24.79
C GLU A 148 -3.93 5.13 -24.79
N THR A 149 -4.56 5.42 -23.65
CA THR A 149 -5.45 6.55 -23.44
C THR A 149 -4.79 7.53 -22.49
N GLU A 150 -4.41 8.69 -23.03
CA GLU A 150 -3.59 9.69 -22.35
C GLU A 150 -4.41 10.90 -21.92
N LEU A 151 -4.31 11.30 -20.65
CA LEU A 151 -4.81 12.60 -20.20
C LEU A 151 -3.90 13.70 -20.77
N VAL A 152 -4.48 14.63 -21.50
CA VAL A 152 -3.78 15.82 -22.02
C VAL A 152 -3.91 17.01 -21.05
N GLY A 153 -5.04 17.13 -20.39
CA GLY A 153 -5.35 18.16 -19.40
C GLY A 153 -6.80 18.06 -18.95
N PHE A 154 -7.20 18.91 -18.02
CA PHE A 154 -8.59 18.96 -17.56
C PHE A 154 -8.95 20.34 -17.00
N GLU A 155 -10.25 20.60 -16.91
CA GLU A 155 -10.83 21.77 -16.29
C GLU A 155 -11.73 21.34 -15.12
N ASP A 156 -11.57 21.99 -13.96
CA ASP A 156 -12.47 21.84 -12.81
C ASP A 156 -13.52 22.95 -12.87
N THR A 157 -14.73 22.58 -13.22
CA THR A 157 -15.88 23.49 -13.33
C THR A 157 -16.83 23.32 -12.14
N THR A 158 -17.88 24.13 -12.09
CA THR A 158 -18.87 24.05 -11.00
C THR A 158 -19.58 22.68 -11.02
N GLY A 159 -19.12 21.75 -10.19
CA GLY A 159 -19.75 20.44 -9.98
C GLY A 159 -19.12 19.28 -10.71
N GLN A 160 -18.29 19.49 -11.72
CA GLN A 160 -17.72 18.44 -12.60
C GLN A 160 -16.31 18.77 -13.05
N VAL A 161 -15.58 17.71 -13.45
CA VAL A 161 -14.29 17.79 -14.12
C VAL A 161 -14.48 17.40 -15.59
N HIS A 162 -13.95 18.21 -16.51
CA HIS A 162 -13.91 17.92 -17.95
C HIS A 162 -12.46 17.57 -18.30
N ALA A 163 -12.19 16.28 -18.49
CA ALA A 163 -10.86 15.77 -18.81
C ALA A 163 -10.72 15.53 -20.32
N HIS A 164 -9.64 16.05 -20.90
CA HIS A 164 -9.31 15.88 -22.32
C HIS A 164 -8.41 14.67 -22.47
N LEU A 165 -8.92 13.65 -23.14
CA LEU A 165 -8.23 12.38 -23.37
C LEU A 165 -7.83 12.25 -24.83
N LYS A 166 -6.61 11.75 -25.07
CA LYS A 166 -6.14 11.32 -26.37
C LYS A 166 -6.23 9.80 -26.45
N ARG A 167 -6.95 9.30 -27.45
CA ARG A 167 -7.23 7.88 -27.65
C ARG A 167 -6.15 7.19 -28.49
N PRO A 168 -6.10 5.84 -28.53
CA PRO A 168 -5.13 5.07 -29.32
C PRO A 168 -5.16 5.39 -30.83
N ASP A 169 -6.36 5.72 -31.34
CA ASP A 169 -6.55 6.11 -32.75
C ASP A 169 -6.12 7.55 -33.07
N GLY A 170 -5.59 8.27 -32.08
CA GLY A 170 -5.22 9.69 -32.17
C GLY A 170 -6.39 10.66 -32.00
N GLY A 171 -7.61 10.16 -31.86
CA GLY A 171 -8.81 10.94 -31.60
C GLY A 171 -8.77 11.61 -30.23
N GLN A 172 -9.44 12.75 -30.11
CA GLN A 172 -9.65 13.44 -28.85
C GLN A 172 -11.04 13.17 -28.30
N GLU A 173 -11.14 13.02 -26.98
CA GLU A 173 -12.37 12.79 -26.26
C GLU A 173 -12.41 13.68 -25.01
N THR A 174 -13.58 14.21 -24.68
CA THR A 174 -13.81 14.86 -23.39
C THR A 174 -14.58 13.93 -22.47
N CYS A 175 -13.95 13.52 -21.37
CA CYS A 175 -14.56 12.73 -20.31
C CYS A 175 -15.04 13.65 -19.20
N THR A 176 -16.32 13.58 -18.87
CA THR A 176 -16.88 14.31 -17.73
C THR A 176 -17.00 13.39 -16.52
N ALA A 177 -16.46 13.81 -15.36
CA ALA A 177 -16.52 13.08 -14.11
C ALA A 177 -16.82 14.00 -12.92
N VAL A 178 -17.24 13.43 -11.78
CA VAL A 178 -17.42 14.22 -10.56
C VAL A 178 -16.07 14.54 -9.92
N PHE A 179 -15.13 13.59 -9.94
CA PHE A 179 -13.77 13.74 -9.41
C PHE A 179 -12.74 13.16 -10.38
N ILE A 180 -11.50 13.67 -10.29
CA ILE A 180 -10.34 13.12 -10.98
C ILE A 180 -9.26 12.74 -9.96
N ALA A 181 -8.65 11.56 -10.13
CA ALA A 181 -7.58 11.05 -9.30
C ALA A 181 -6.32 10.82 -10.14
N GLY A 182 -5.27 11.61 -9.90
CA GLY A 182 -3.96 11.48 -10.52
C GLY A 182 -3.14 10.39 -9.82
N CYS A 183 -3.04 9.24 -10.47
CA CYS A 183 -2.20 8.11 -10.12
C CYS A 183 -1.13 7.89 -11.22
N ASP A 184 -0.82 8.95 -11.97
CA ASP A 184 -0.08 9.00 -13.22
C ASP A 184 1.44 9.19 -13.05
N GLY A 185 1.93 8.90 -11.84
CA GLY A 185 3.35 8.75 -11.54
C GLY A 185 4.11 10.07 -11.41
N ALA A 186 5.44 9.96 -11.40
CA ALA A 186 6.37 11.07 -11.14
C ALA A 186 6.17 12.30 -12.04
N HIS A 187 5.75 12.06 -13.28
CA HIS A 187 5.52 13.09 -14.30
C HIS A 187 4.03 13.44 -14.45
N SER A 188 3.29 13.37 -13.37
CA SER A 188 1.84 13.55 -13.31
C SER A 188 1.34 14.77 -14.08
N VAL A 189 0.50 14.52 -15.09
CA VAL A 189 -0.22 15.55 -15.84
C VAL A 189 -1.26 16.21 -14.95
N VAL A 190 -1.91 15.42 -14.07
CA VAL A 190 -2.89 15.96 -13.11
C VAL A 190 -2.23 17.00 -12.20
N ARG A 191 -1.05 16.70 -11.64
CA ARG A 191 -0.31 17.66 -10.79
C ARG A 191 0.10 18.91 -11.57
N GLN A 192 0.59 18.74 -12.79
CA GLN A 192 1.05 19.84 -13.66
C GLN A 192 -0.12 20.76 -14.05
N THR A 193 -1.27 20.21 -14.43
CA THR A 193 -2.47 20.98 -14.77
C THR A 193 -2.98 21.81 -13.57
N LEU A 194 -2.79 21.29 -12.34
CA LEU A 194 -3.13 22.00 -11.12
C LEU A 194 -2.09 23.05 -10.70
N GLU A 195 -0.92 23.09 -11.38
CA GLU A 195 0.21 23.93 -11.02
C GLU A 195 0.71 23.69 -9.58
N ILE A 196 0.59 22.44 -9.08
CA ILE A 196 1.05 22.08 -7.74
C ILE A 196 2.56 21.83 -7.79
N GLY A 197 3.31 22.52 -6.94
CA GLY A 197 4.75 22.35 -6.77
C GLY A 197 5.13 20.94 -6.30
N PHE A 198 6.32 20.46 -6.69
CA PHE A 198 6.84 19.14 -6.36
C PHE A 198 8.23 19.28 -5.75
N GLN A 199 8.26 19.65 -4.47
CA GLN A 199 9.47 20.03 -3.75
C GLN A 199 10.32 18.81 -3.40
N GLY A 200 11.65 18.97 -3.49
CA GLY A 200 12.63 17.95 -3.14
C GLY A 200 13.83 17.94 -4.08
N GLY A 201 14.54 16.83 -4.12
CA GLY A 201 15.77 16.68 -4.87
C GLY A 201 15.92 15.31 -5.54
N GLN A 202 17.12 15.11 -6.07
CA GLN A 202 17.57 13.87 -6.68
C GLN A 202 18.86 13.44 -6.00
N TYR A 203 19.01 12.14 -5.75
CA TYR A 203 20.30 11.62 -5.28
C TYR A 203 21.29 11.46 -6.44
N ASN A 204 22.56 11.64 -6.15
CA ASN A 204 23.61 11.49 -7.17
C ASN A 204 23.79 10.05 -7.64
N HIS A 205 23.47 9.09 -6.77
CA HIS A 205 23.67 7.67 -7.07
C HIS A 205 22.69 7.17 -8.13
N LEU A 206 23.24 6.46 -9.11
CA LEU A 206 22.48 5.71 -10.09
C LEU A 206 22.27 4.28 -9.59
N PHE A 207 21.04 3.81 -9.61
CA PHE A 207 20.67 2.45 -9.24
C PHE A 207 20.39 1.59 -10.47
N TYR A 208 20.58 0.30 -10.33
CA TYR A 208 20.09 -0.69 -11.27
C TYR A 208 19.17 -1.69 -10.59
N VAL A 209 18.29 -2.27 -11.37
CA VAL A 209 17.52 -3.47 -11.05
C VAL A 209 17.77 -4.49 -12.15
N ALA A 210 18.05 -5.73 -11.78
CA ALA A 210 18.22 -6.82 -12.71
C ALA A 210 17.47 -8.06 -12.25
N ASP A 211 16.69 -8.67 -13.12
CA ASP A 211 16.15 -10.02 -12.93
C ASP A 211 17.10 -11.02 -13.54
N VAL A 212 17.58 -11.93 -12.74
CA VAL A 212 18.63 -12.87 -13.12
C VAL A 212 18.29 -14.31 -12.77
N GLU A 213 18.87 -15.24 -13.53
CA GLU A 213 19.07 -16.61 -13.11
C GLU A 213 20.43 -16.68 -12.43
N ALA A 214 20.44 -17.15 -11.18
CA ALA A 214 21.65 -17.17 -10.39
C ALA A 214 21.75 -18.42 -9.52
N SER A 215 22.98 -18.77 -9.15
CA SER A 215 23.32 -19.82 -8.20
C SER A 215 24.23 -19.29 -7.09
N GLY A 216 24.64 -20.14 -6.15
CA GLY A 216 25.57 -19.78 -5.09
C GLY A 216 24.94 -19.50 -3.73
N ALA A 217 25.72 -18.88 -2.83
CA ALA A 217 25.39 -18.77 -1.41
C ALA A 217 24.18 -17.87 -1.09
N THR A 218 23.78 -17.00 -2.01
CA THR A 218 22.61 -16.10 -1.85
C THR A 218 21.29 -16.77 -2.28
N ARG A 219 21.33 -18.03 -2.69
CA ARG A 219 20.15 -18.78 -3.20
C ARG A 219 19.44 -19.63 -2.13
N ASN A 220 19.50 -19.21 -0.88
CA ASN A 220 18.90 -19.90 0.27
C ASN A 220 17.44 -19.48 0.57
N GLY A 221 16.83 -18.66 -0.29
CA GLY A 221 15.46 -18.16 -0.08
C GLY A 221 15.31 -16.98 0.88
N GLU A 222 16.42 -16.41 1.32
CA GLU A 222 16.48 -15.24 2.19
C GLU A 222 16.93 -13.99 1.41
N LEU A 223 16.68 -12.81 1.97
CA LEU A 223 17.23 -11.57 1.45
C LEU A 223 18.71 -11.44 1.83
N HIS A 224 19.53 -11.03 0.88
CA HIS A 224 20.94 -10.74 1.13
C HIS A 224 21.24 -9.28 0.82
N ALA A 225 21.96 -8.62 1.73
CA ALA A 225 22.43 -7.24 1.59
C ALA A 225 23.95 -7.21 1.64
N GLY A 226 24.58 -6.84 0.55
CA GLY A 226 26.03 -6.63 0.43
C GLY A 226 26.37 -5.16 0.66
N LEU A 227 27.25 -4.90 1.62
CA LEU A 227 27.81 -3.59 1.91
C LEU A 227 29.31 -3.61 1.59
N ASP A 228 29.67 -2.90 0.53
CA ASP A 228 31.03 -2.61 0.15
C ASP A 228 31.35 -1.13 0.44
N PRO A 229 32.61 -0.72 0.52
CA PRO A 229 32.97 0.69 0.57
C PRO A 229 32.43 1.55 -0.58
N THR A 230 32.29 0.96 -1.77
CA THR A 230 31.93 1.65 -3.01
C THR A 230 30.63 1.18 -3.61
N ASP A 231 30.18 -0.04 -3.31
CA ASP A 231 29.05 -0.68 -3.97
C ASP A 231 28.04 -1.19 -2.95
N PHE A 232 26.76 -1.11 -3.30
CA PHE A 232 25.65 -1.65 -2.53
C PHE A 232 24.89 -2.66 -3.39
N LEU A 233 24.55 -3.81 -2.83
CA LEU A 233 23.79 -4.85 -3.52
C LEU A 233 22.78 -5.50 -2.60
N LEU A 234 21.53 -5.58 -3.05
CA LEU A 234 20.49 -6.44 -2.48
C LEU A 234 20.20 -7.58 -3.45
N VAL A 235 20.09 -8.79 -2.93
CA VAL A 235 19.66 -9.98 -3.68
C VAL A 235 18.34 -10.48 -3.07
N PHE A 236 17.27 -10.30 -3.80
CA PHE A 236 15.92 -10.74 -3.41
C PHE A 236 15.62 -12.09 -4.04
N PRO A 237 15.17 -13.09 -3.27
CA PRO A 237 14.71 -14.35 -3.84
C PRO A 237 13.36 -14.13 -4.55
N LEU A 238 13.25 -14.53 -5.81
CA LEU A 238 11.96 -14.60 -6.50
C LEU A 238 11.30 -15.98 -6.28
N LYS A 239 10.02 -16.10 -6.65
CA LYS A 239 9.25 -17.32 -6.41
C LYS A 239 9.80 -18.52 -7.18
N ASP A 240 10.17 -18.30 -8.45
CA ASP A 240 10.70 -19.34 -9.31
C ASP A 240 12.09 -19.76 -8.84
N GLU A 241 12.34 -21.06 -8.82
CA GLU A 241 13.66 -21.59 -8.49
C GLU A 241 14.72 -21.10 -9.48
N GLY A 242 15.89 -20.73 -8.97
CA GLY A 242 16.97 -20.20 -9.80
C GLY A 242 16.87 -18.68 -10.04
N ARG A 243 15.71 -18.04 -9.91
CA ARG A 243 15.55 -16.60 -10.19
C ARG A 243 15.75 -15.72 -8.96
N ALA A 244 16.40 -14.58 -9.17
CA ALA A 244 16.60 -13.55 -8.16
C ALA A 244 16.46 -12.16 -8.80
N ARG A 245 16.10 -11.17 -7.98
CA ARG A 245 16.19 -9.75 -8.36
C ARG A 245 17.33 -9.10 -7.61
N LEU A 246 18.22 -8.51 -8.36
CA LEU A 246 19.33 -7.73 -7.86
C LEU A 246 18.98 -6.24 -7.90
N VAL A 247 19.25 -5.53 -6.82
CA VAL A 247 19.12 -4.06 -6.75
C VAL A 247 20.43 -3.52 -6.20
N GLY A 248 21.12 -2.72 -6.98
CA GLY A 248 22.43 -2.20 -6.60
C GLY A 248 22.71 -0.80 -7.15
N THR A 249 23.89 -0.29 -6.86
CA THR A 249 24.38 1.00 -7.35
C THR A 249 25.36 0.82 -8.50
N ILE A 250 25.35 1.76 -9.44
CA ILE A 250 26.39 1.89 -10.47
C ILE A 250 27.34 3.00 -10.02
N ARG A 251 28.64 2.77 -10.18
CA ARG A 251 29.67 3.75 -9.81
C ARG A 251 29.52 5.02 -10.64
N GLU A 252 29.69 6.18 -10.00
CA GLU A 252 29.53 7.49 -10.66
C GLU A 252 30.45 7.66 -11.87
N GLU A 253 31.68 7.14 -11.78
CA GLU A 253 32.66 7.16 -12.87
C GLU A 253 32.12 6.45 -14.12
N THR A 254 31.51 5.29 -13.96
CA THR A 254 30.90 4.51 -15.05
C THR A 254 29.63 5.18 -15.57
N ALA A 255 28.83 5.75 -14.68
CA ALA A 255 27.57 6.42 -15.02
C ALA A 255 27.77 7.68 -15.89
N HIS A 256 28.95 8.30 -15.85
CA HIS A 256 29.29 9.46 -16.67
C HIS A 256 29.92 9.11 -18.02
N GLN A 257 30.37 7.87 -18.21
CA GLN A 257 31.07 7.43 -19.41
C GLN A 257 30.14 6.87 -20.50
N HIS A 258 28.93 6.44 -20.14
CA HIS A 258 28.03 5.76 -21.06
C HIS A 258 26.60 6.33 -21.02
N ASP A 259 26.06 6.70 -22.18
CA ASP A 259 24.66 7.16 -22.34
C ASP A 259 23.66 6.00 -22.20
N ASN A 260 24.05 4.77 -22.59
CA ASN A 260 23.24 3.56 -22.52
C ASN A 260 23.92 2.50 -21.66
N LEU A 261 23.58 2.47 -20.39
CA LEU A 261 24.13 1.51 -19.43
C LEU A 261 23.49 0.13 -19.59
N SER A 262 24.31 -0.89 -19.49
CA SER A 262 23.96 -2.30 -19.60
C SER A 262 24.42 -3.10 -18.38
N TRP A 263 24.10 -4.38 -18.34
CA TRP A 263 24.62 -5.28 -17.29
C TRP A 263 26.16 -5.33 -17.23
N ASN A 264 26.83 -5.12 -18.36
CA ASN A 264 28.31 -5.14 -18.40
C ASN A 264 28.96 -3.96 -17.65
N ASP A 265 28.18 -2.89 -17.40
CA ASP A 265 28.61 -1.72 -16.65
C ASP A 265 28.42 -1.88 -15.13
N VAL A 266 27.82 -2.99 -14.69
CA VAL A 266 27.63 -3.32 -13.28
C VAL A 266 28.92 -3.91 -12.70
N SER A 267 29.33 -3.41 -11.54
CA SER A 267 30.49 -3.97 -10.81
C SER A 267 30.23 -5.42 -10.43
N GLN A 268 31.04 -6.33 -11.00
CA GLN A 268 30.96 -7.75 -10.69
C GLN A 268 31.58 -8.09 -9.32
N GLN A 269 32.35 -7.18 -8.74
CA GLN A 269 33.10 -7.43 -7.50
C GLN A 269 32.19 -7.74 -6.31
N VAL A 270 31.15 -6.93 -6.07
CA VAL A 270 30.22 -7.15 -4.95
C VAL A 270 29.38 -8.41 -5.16
N ILE A 271 29.04 -8.74 -6.41
CA ILE A 271 28.29 -9.95 -6.78
C ILE A 271 29.14 -11.19 -6.45
N GLN A 272 30.40 -11.20 -6.88
CA GLN A 272 31.36 -12.29 -6.59
C GLN A 272 31.64 -12.41 -5.08
N TRP A 273 31.81 -11.29 -4.39
CA TRP A 273 32.02 -11.30 -2.94
C TRP A 273 30.83 -11.88 -2.17
N MET A 274 29.62 -11.70 -2.66
CA MET A 274 28.45 -12.35 -2.09
C MET A 274 28.28 -13.81 -2.54
N GLN A 275 29.28 -14.37 -3.25
CA GLN A 275 29.26 -15.73 -3.76
C GLN A 275 27.99 -16.01 -4.59
N THR A 276 27.60 -15.03 -5.39
CA THR A 276 26.47 -15.11 -6.31
C THR A 276 27.02 -15.30 -7.71
N ASP A 277 26.59 -16.37 -8.38
CA ASP A 277 26.96 -16.66 -9.76
C ASP A 277 25.74 -16.37 -10.65
N VAL A 278 25.83 -15.31 -11.47
CA VAL A 278 24.78 -14.88 -12.40
C VAL A 278 24.99 -15.58 -13.72
N GLN A 279 24.08 -16.47 -14.07
CA GLN A 279 24.15 -17.29 -15.29
C GLN A 279 23.45 -16.61 -16.47
N HIS A 280 22.32 -15.92 -16.23
CA HIS A 280 21.55 -15.23 -17.23
C HIS A 280 20.90 -13.97 -16.68
N VAL A 281 20.84 -12.89 -17.49
CA VAL A 281 20.13 -11.66 -17.16
C VAL A 281 18.89 -11.57 -18.01
N ASN A 282 17.74 -11.77 -17.41
CA ASN A 282 16.45 -11.76 -18.10
C ASN A 282 15.98 -10.33 -18.38
N TRP A 283 16.31 -9.42 -17.48
CA TRP A 283 15.91 -8.02 -17.59
C TRP A 283 16.86 -7.12 -16.79
N PHE A 284 17.11 -5.92 -17.32
CA PHE A 284 17.95 -4.91 -16.68
C PHE A 284 17.39 -3.51 -16.90
N SER A 285 17.45 -2.66 -15.88
CA SER A 285 17.08 -1.25 -15.98
C SER A 285 17.85 -0.42 -14.97
N THR A 286 18.14 0.81 -15.34
CA THR A 286 18.74 1.80 -14.44
C THR A 286 17.73 2.89 -14.08
N TYR A 287 17.90 3.51 -12.91
CA TYR A 287 17.06 4.61 -12.48
C TYR A 287 17.77 5.51 -11.46
N ARG A 288 17.41 6.78 -11.49
CA ARG A 288 17.82 7.73 -10.47
C ARG A 288 16.74 7.85 -9.41
N VAL A 289 17.16 7.87 -8.16
CA VAL A 289 16.25 7.99 -7.03
C VAL A 289 16.00 9.46 -6.75
N HIS A 290 14.73 9.81 -6.61
CA HIS A 290 14.29 11.14 -6.23
C HIS A 290 13.63 11.09 -4.85
N HIS A 291 13.63 12.23 -4.15
CA HIS A 291 12.85 12.46 -2.94
C HIS A 291 12.06 13.75 -3.13
N ARG A 292 10.77 13.63 -3.33
CA ARG A 292 9.88 14.78 -3.62
C ARG A 292 8.52 14.58 -2.98
N VAL A 293 7.91 15.68 -2.54
CA VAL A 293 6.52 15.69 -2.04
C VAL A 293 5.81 16.87 -2.69
N ALA A 294 4.59 16.65 -3.20
CA ALA A 294 3.74 17.70 -3.71
C ALA A 294 3.33 18.65 -2.57
N ASP A 295 3.20 19.93 -2.89
CA ASP A 295 2.82 20.95 -1.91
C ASP A 295 1.41 20.69 -1.37
N HIS A 296 0.52 20.20 -2.25
CA HIS A 296 -0.85 19.79 -1.95
C HIS A 296 -1.18 18.45 -2.57
N PHE A 297 -2.05 17.68 -1.90
CA PHE A 297 -2.56 16.39 -2.42
C PHE A 297 -3.99 16.51 -2.95
N ARG A 298 -4.60 17.68 -2.80
CA ARG A 298 -5.93 18.01 -3.31
C ARG A 298 -6.03 19.46 -3.75
N LYS A 299 -6.70 19.70 -4.88
CA LYS A 299 -7.16 21.03 -5.27
C LYS A 299 -8.52 20.86 -5.95
N GLY A 300 -9.57 21.45 -5.34
CA GLY A 300 -10.93 21.29 -5.83
C GLY A 300 -11.40 19.81 -5.86
N ARG A 301 -11.73 19.33 -7.05
CA ARG A 301 -12.18 17.98 -7.32
C ARG A 301 -11.09 17.01 -7.76
N ALA A 302 -9.85 17.48 -7.80
CA ALA A 302 -8.70 16.71 -8.21
C ALA A 302 -7.83 16.29 -7.01
N PHE A 303 -7.37 15.04 -7.05
CA PHE A 303 -6.55 14.40 -6.01
C PHE A 303 -5.28 13.82 -6.60
N LEU A 304 -4.18 13.86 -5.84
CA LEU A 304 -2.90 13.25 -6.18
C LEU A 304 -2.62 12.08 -5.25
N LEU A 305 -2.17 10.94 -5.81
CA LEU A 305 -1.90 9.71 -5.08
C LEU A 305 -0.61 9.05 -5.57
N GLY A 306 0.08 8.35 -4.67
CA GLY A 306 1.32 7.64 -4.99
C GLY A 306 2.39 8.56 -5.56
N ASP A 307 3.10 8.13 -6.60
CA ASP A 307 4.23 8.88 -7.17
C ASP A 307 3.82 10.23 -7.80
N ALA A 308 2.54 10.44 -8.09
CA ALA A 308 2.03 11.76 -8.48
C ALA A 308 2.09 12.77 -7.33
N ALA A 309 1.95 12.30 -6.09
CA ALA A 309 1.96 13.09 -4.87
C ALA A 309 3.31 13.06 -4.13
N HIS A 310 4.02 11.93 -4.13
CA HIS A 310 5.28 11.78 -3.38
C HIS A 310 6.16 10.67 -3.96
N ILE A 311 7.45 10.95 -4.03
CA ILE A 311 8.49 9.99 -4.42
C ILE A 311 9.53 9.95 -3.31
N HIS A 312 10.02 8.80 -2.97
CA HIS A 312 11.07 8.62 -1.97
C HIS A 312 12.03 7.49 -2.33
N SER A 313 13.12 7.36 -1.57
CA SER A 313 14.11 6.33 -1.80
C SER A 313 13.48 4.91 -1.67
N PRO A 314 14.02 3.91 -2.39
CA PRO A 314 13.49 2.54 -2.34
C PRO A 314 13.78 1.82 -1.01
N VAL A 315 14.45 2.47 -0.05
CA VAL A 315 14.80 1.89 1.24
C VAL A 315 13.55 1.39 1.96
N GLY A 316 13.55 0.11 2.29
CA GLY A 316 12.45 -0.57 2.97
C GLY A 316 11.24 -0.94 2.10
N GLY A 317 11.26 -0.71 0.78
CA GLY A 317 10.18 -1.09 -0.13
C GLY A 317 8.84 -0.40 0.19
N GLN A 318 8.87 0.90 0.52
CA GLN A 318 7.71 1.62 1.07
C GLN A 318 6.82 2.27 -0.02
N GLY A 319 7.36 2.64 -1.19
CA GLY A 319 6.69 3.49 -2.18
C GLY A 319 5.32 2.97 -2.64
N MET A 320 5.30 1.80 -3.24
CA MET A 320 4.06 1.16 -3.68
C MET A 320 3.03 1.03 -2.55
N ASN A 321 3.47 0.57 -1.37
CA ASN A 321 2.59 0.40 -0.21
C ASN A 321 2.01 1.73 0.30
N THR A 322 2.76 2.82 0.19
CA THR A 322 2.31 4.16 0.55
C THR A 322 1.24 4.65 -0.41
N GLY A 323 1.46 4.50 -1.72
CA GLY A 323 0.46 4.82 -2.74
C GLY A 323 -0.83 3.99 -2.61
N ILE A 324 -0.71 2.71 -2.27
CA ILE A 324 -1.88 1.86 -1.95
C ILE A 324 -2.61 2.40 -0.71
N GLY A 325 -1.87 2.84 0.31
CA GLY A 325 -2.46 3.48 1.48
C GLY A 325 -3.19 4.79 1.16
N ASP A 326 -2.68 5.59 0.19
CA ASP A 326 -3.38 6.80 -0.30
C ASP A 326 -4.69 6.41 -0.97
N ALA A 327 -4.65 5.42 -1.86
CA ALA A 327 -5.81 4.93 -2.60
C ALA A 327 -6.94 4.48 -1.66
N VAL A 328 -6.62 3.67 -0.66
CA VAL A 328 -7.61 3.18 0.32
C VAL A 328 -8.14 4.31 1.20
N ASN A 329 -7.27 5.23 1.65
CA ASN A 329 -7.68 6.37 2.47
C ASN A 329 -8.65 7.29 1.71
N LEU A 330 -8.44 7.50 0.41
CA LEU A 330 -9.31 8.34 -0.42
C LEU A 330 -10.59 7.60 -0.83
N ALA A 331 -10.52 6.31 -1.17
CA ALA A 331 -11.63 5.56 -1.75
C ALA A 331 -12.90 5.62 -0.91
N TRP A 332 -12.82 5.29 0.38
CA TRP A 332 -14.01 5.29 1.24
C TRP A 332 -14.58 6.69 1.46
N LYS A 333 -13.74 7.72 1.45
CA LYS A 333 -14.18 9.12 1.58
C LYS A 333 -14.92 9.58 0.34
N LEU A 334 -14.40 9.28 -0.86
CA LEU A 334 -15.08 9.54 -2.12
C LEU A 334 -16.42 8.80 -2.20
N ALA A 335 -16.43 7.52 -1.85
CA ALA A 335 -17.65 6.72 -1.85
C ALA A 335 -18.72 7.28 -0.90
N ALA A 336 -18.32 7.69 0.31
CA ALA A 336 -19.24 8.30 1.27
C ALA A 336 -19.87 9.60 0.75
N VAL A 337 -19.08 10.47 0.13
CA VAL A 337 -19.56 11.74 -0.44
C VAL A 337 -20.44 11.51 -1.68
N LEU A 338 -20.02 10.65 -2.59
CA LEU A 338 -20.78 10.34 -3.83
C LEU A 338 -22.12 9.70 -3.52
N HIS A 339 -22.18 8.86 -2.49
CA HIS A 339 -23.44 8.26 -2.02
C HIS A 339 -24.24 9.17 -1.08
N ARG A 340 -23.83 10.42 -0.89
CA ARG A 340 -24.49 11.40 0.00
C ARG A 340 -24.58 10.92 1.47
N ARG A 341 -23.59 10.15 1.92
CA ARG A 341 -23.48 9.66 3.32
C ARG A 341 -22.55 10.51 4.16
N ALA A 342 -21.89 11.47 3.55
CA ALA A 342 -21.06 12.45 4.21
C ALA A 342 -21.09 13.75 3.42
N ASN A 343 -20.85 14.85 4.13
CA ASN A 343 -20.58 16.15 3.52
C ASN A 343 -19.25 16.10 2.75
N SER A 344 -19.11 16.92 1.71
CA SER A 344 -17.88 17.04 0.91
C SER A 344 -16.65 17.47 1.73
N SER A 345 -16.84 18.11 2.88
CA SER A 345 -15.78 18.43 3.86
C SER A 345 -15.05 17.21 4.42
N LEU A 346 -15.64 16.00 4.32
CA LEU A 346 -14.93 14.76 4.65
C LEU A 346 -13.65 14.60 3.82
N LEU A 347 -13.69 15.03 2.56
CA LEU A 347 -12.55 14.95 1.64
C LEU A 347 -11.37 15.86 2.06
N ASP A 348 -11.62 16.90 2.86
CA ASP A 348 -10.57 17.80 3.38
C ASP A 348 -9.63 17.07 4.35
N SER A 349 -10.06 15.94 4.90
CA SER A 349 -9.22 15.10 5.76
C SER A 349 -8.18 14.24 5.00
N TYR A 350 -8.28 14.12 3.67
CA TYR A 350 -7.36 13.31 2.88
C TYR A 350 -5.93 13.86 2.93
N GLU A 351 -5.76 15.12 2.55
CA GLU A 351 -4.43 15.75 2.49
C GLU A 351 -3.71 15.73 3.84
N PRO A 352 -4.28 16.23 4.97
CA PRO A 352 -3.59 16.22 6.25
C PRO A 352 -3.18 14.82 6.72
N GLU A 353 -4.00 13.79 6.47
CA GLU A 353 -3.68 12.41 6.84
C GLU A 353 -2.53 11.84 6.02
N ARG A 354 -2.45 12.16 4.71
CA ARG A 354 -1.50 11.51 3.81
C ARG A 354 -0.22 12.31 3.62
N ILE A 355 -0.28 13.63 3.50
CA ILE A 355 0.90 14.49 3.29
C ILE A 355 1.83 14.46 4.52
N ALA A 356 1.27 14.44 5.74
CA ALA A 356 2.08 14.35 6.96
C ALA A 356 2.86 13.02 7.03
N PHE A 357 2.24 11.94 6.61
CA PHE A 357 2.91 10.64 6.52
C PHE A 357 3.97 10.63 5.42
N ALA A 358 3.65 11.12 4.22
CA ALA A 358 4.59 11.18 3.09
C ALA A 358 5.83 12.02 3.44
N ARG A 359 5.67 13.20 4.04
CA ARG A 359 6.78 14.06 4.48
C ARG A 359 7.67 13.37 5.51
N ARG A 360 7.07 12.68 6.49
CA ARG A 360 7.82 11.90 7.49
C ARG A 360 8.58 10.75 6.86
N LEU A 361 7.94 10.03 5.94
CA LEU A 361 8.55 8.90 5.23
C LEU A 361 9.74 9.37 4.40
N VAL A 362 9.57 10.43 3.59
CA VAL A 362 10.68 11.02 2.82
C VAL A 362 11.84 11.39 3.75
N ALA A 363 11.59 12.13 4.84
CA ALA A 363 12.64 12.54 5.76
C ALA A 363 13.38 11.35 6.41
N THR A 364 12.66 10.30 6.82
CA THR A 364 13.27 9.13 7.48
C THR A 364 14.02 8.24 6.50
N THR A 365 13.48 8.03 5.28
CA THR A 365 14.16 7.25 4.25
C THR A 365 15.37 7.98 3.70
N ASP A 366 15.32 9.31 3.61
CA ASP A 366 16.44 10.16 3.22
C ASP A 366 17.62 10.07 4.20
N GLN A 367 17.34 10.18 5.51
CA GLN A 367 18.36 9.99 6.55
C GLN A 367 18.98 8.61 6.50
N ALA A 368 18.18 7.56 6.37
CA ALA A 368 18.66 6.18 6.30
C ALA A 368 19.50 5.95 5.02
N PHE A 369 19.06 6.51 3.90
CA PHE A 369 19.74 6.41 2.62
C PHE A 369 21.09 7.15 2.65
N THR A 370 21.10 8.40 3.10
CA THR A 370 22.32 9.20 3.24
C THR A 370 23.31 8.52 4.18
N GLY A 371 22.86 7.96 5.30
CA GLY A 371 23.71 7.18 6.21
C GLY A 371 24.31 5.93 5.55
N ALA A 372 23.56 5.25 4.69
CA ALA A 372 24.02 4.05 3.99
C ALA A 372 25.00 4.35 2.84
N THR A 373 24.89 5.53 2.20
CA THR A 373 25.65 5.89 0.99
C THR A 373 26.76 6.92 1.23
N SER A 374 26.88 7.49 2.44
CA SER A 374 27.90 8.49 2.78
C SER A 374 29.34 7.94 2.61
N HIS A 375 30.22 8.73 2.00
CA HIS A 375 31.61 8.36 1.68
C HIS A 375 32.64 8.77 2.76
N GLY A 376 32.24 9.44 3.85
CA GLY A 376 33.16 9.87 4.91
C GLY A 376 33.80 8.71 5.69
N ALA A 377 35.05 8.90 6.21
CA ALA A 377 35.76 7.90 6.97
C ALA A 377 34.98 7.37 8.18
N ILE A 378 34.26 8.26 8.88
CA ILE A 378 33.39 7.91 10.02
C ILE A 378 32.21 7.05 9.54
N ALA A 379 31.51 7.46 8.46
CA ALA A 379 30.39 6.69 7.91
C ALA A 379 30.84 5.30 7.46
N ARG A 380 32.01 5.20 6.86
CA ARG A 380 32.64 3.94 6.47
C ARG A 380 32.94 3.05 7.69
N LEU A 381 33.53 3.62 8.77
CA LEU A 381 33.78 2.89 10.01
C LEU A 381 32.48 2.37 10.64
N VAL A 382 31.48 3.22 10.72
CA VAL A 382 30.14 2.83 11.25
C VAL A 382 29.57 1.70 10.41
N ARG A 383 29.50 1.87 9.08
CA ARG A 383 28.89 0.90 8.17
C ARG A 383 29.60 -0.44 8.14
N LEU A 384 30.94 -0.45 8.07
CA LEU A 384 31.73 -1.68 7.88
C LEU A 384 32.11 -2.38 9.18
N ARG A 385 32.12 -1.66 10.32
CA ARG A 385 32.51 -2.25 11.61
C ARG A 385 31.44 -2.21 12.68
N LEU A 386 30.80 -1.06 12.90
CA LEU A 386 29.84 -0.94 13.99
C LEU A 386 28.49 -1.59 13.66
N VAL A 387 27.97 -1.37 12.46
CA VAL A 387 26.68 -1.96 12.04
C VAL A 387 26.72 -3.50 12.07
N PRO A 388 27.71 -4.20 11.48
CA PRO A 388 27.78 -5.66 11.55
C PRO A 388 27.95 -6.21 12.96
N LEU A 389 28.62 -5.47 13.85
CA LEU A 389 28.81 -5.87 15.24
C LEU A 389 27.53 -5.65 16.09
N LEU A 390 26.90 -4.49 15.95
CA LEU A 390 25.77 -4.08 16.79
C LEU A 390 24.44 -4.66 16.30
N LEU A 391 24.25 -4.79 14.99
CA LEU A 391 23.00 -5.24 14.40
C LEU A 391 22.54 -6.61 14.96
N PRO A 392 23.38 -7.66 15.03
CA PRO A 392 22.97 -8.96 15.56
C PRO A 392 22.58 -8.88 17.05
N VAL A 393 23.26 -8.00 17.83
CA VAL A 393 22.96 -7.80 19.25
C VAL A 393 21.62 -7.08 19.42
N LEU A 394 21.41 -6.00 18.66
CA LEU A 394 20.15 -5.25 18.66
C LEU A 394 18.97 -6.12 18.21
N PHE A 395 19.18 -6.99 17.22
CA PHE A 395 18.15 -7.92 16.75
C PHE A 395 17.82 -9.04 17.76
N LYS A 396 18.64 -9.27 18.79
CA LYS A 396 18.26 -10.15 19.92
C LYS A 396 17.17 -9.52 20.80
N LEU A 397 17.08 -8.18 20.82
CA LEU A 397 16.09 -7.47 21.61
C LEU A 397 14.70 -7.50 20.94
N ALA A 398 13.72 -8.14 21.56
CA ALA A 398 12.36 -8.26 21.04
C ALA A 398 11.74 -6.89 20.72
N THR A 399 11.98 -5.88 21.56
CA THR A 399 11.48 -4.51 21.37
C THR A 399 11.99 -3.87 20.09
N VAL A 400 13.30 -4.03 19.78
CA VAL A 400 13.91 -3.48 18.56
C VAL A 400 13.32 -4.15 17.33
N ARG A 401 13.22 -5.47 17.34
CA ARG A 401 12.61 -6.23 16.25
C ARG A 401 11.16 -5.82 16.01
N ARG A 402 10.38 -5.70 17.09
CA ARG A 402 8.97 -5.28 17.03
C ARG A 402 8.82 -3.86 16.45
N LEU A 403 9.68 -2.93 16.88
CA LEU A 403 9.70 -1.57 16.35
C LEU A 403 10.05 -1.55 14.86
N MET A 404 11.09 -2.27 14.46
CA MET A 404 11.47 -2.40 13.04
C MET A 404 10.35 -3.00 12.20
N PHE A 405 9.77 -4.12 12.65
CA PHE A 405 8.65 -4.73 11.94
C PHE A 405 7.49 -3.74 11.78
N ARG A 406 7.07 -3.09 12.86
CA ARG A 406 5.98 -2.11 12.80
C ARG A 406 6.26 -0.96 11.83
N THR A 407 7.50 -0.49 11.76
CA THR A 407 7.90 0.60 10.86
C THR A 407 7.90 0.14 9.41
N VAL A 408 8.57 -0.97 9.09
CA VAL A 408 8.67 -1.49 7.72
C VAL A 408 7.31 -1.98 7.23
N SER A 409 6.52 -2.64 8.07
CA SER A 409 5.18 -3.14 7.72
C SER A 409 4.10 -2.06 7.62
N GLN A 410 4.42 -0.79 7.89
CA GLN A 410 3.50 0.36 7.93
C GLN A 410 2.35 0.24 8.96
N THR A 411 2.45 -0.69 9.92
CA THR A 411 1.43 -0.85 10.97
C THR A 411 1.55 0.21 12.08
N VAL A 412 2.59 1.04 12.05
CA VAL A 412 2.81 2.18 12.96
C VAL A 412 2.12 3.46 12.50
N VAL A 413 1.61 3.50 11.26
CA VAL A 413 0.98 4.70 10.70
C VAL A 413 -0.26 5.07 11.52
N THR A 414 -0.34 6.32 11.93
CA THR A 414 -1.46 6.86 12.71
C THR A 414 -1.93 8.21 12.15
N TYR A 415 -3.20 8.51 12.37
CA TYR A 415 -3.85 9.78 11.99
C TYR A 415 -4.36 10.54 13.21
N ARG A 416 -3.65 10.46 14.36
CA ARG A 416 -4.08 11.09 15.63
C ARG A 416 -4.33 12.59 15.52
N GLY A 417 -3.64 13.28 14.61
CA GLY A 417 -3.86 14.71 14.32
C GLY A 417 -4.99 15.02 13.34
N SER A 418 -5.70 14.00 12.86
CA SER A 418 -6.82 14.20 11.94
C SER A 418 -8.05 14.76 12.65
N SER A 419 -8.83 15.59 11.95
CA SER A 419 -10.16 16.04 12.40
C SER A 419 -11.15 14.91 12.63
N LEU A 420 -10.85 13.73 12.06
CA LEU A 420 -11.64 12.50 12.23
C LEU A 420 -11.24 11.69 13.46
N SER A 421 -10.25 12.11 14.24
CA SER A 421 -9.69 11.33 15.34
C SER A 421 -10.07 11.93 16.68
N LYS A 422 -10.66 11.12 17.61
CA LYS A 422 -11.11 11.60 18.91
C LYS A 422 -10.96 10.52 20.00
N GLY A 423 -10.59 10.94 21.19
CA GLY A 423 -10.61 10.13 22.41
C GLY A 423 -9.51 9.09 22.52
N GLN A 424 -9.52 8.40 23.64
CA GLN A 424 -8.59 7.32 24.00
C GLN A 424 -9.28 6.34 24.92
N ALA A 425 -9.10 5.03 24.68
CA ALA A 425 -9.54 3.96 25.55
C ALA A 425 -8.43 2.91 25.67
N GLY A 426 -7.94 2.68 26.88
CA GLY A 426 -6.71 1.93 27.11
C GLY A 426 -5.49 2.63 26.50
N LYS A 427 -4.74 1.91 25.64
CA LYS A 427 -3.60 2.46 24.88
C LYS A 427 -3.96 2.87 23.45
N VAL A 428 -5.22 2.71 23.05
CA VAL A 428 -5.71 2.99 21.71
C VAL A 428 -6.32 4.38 21.65
N HIS A 429 -5.88 5.18 20.70
CA HIS A 429 -6.38 6.53 20.45
C HIS A 429 -7.21 6.57 19.16
N GLY A 430 -8.09 7.55 19.06
CA GLY A 430 -8.62 7.94 17.77
C GLY A 430 -7.47 8.27 16.81
N GLY A 431 -7.55 7.77 15.57
CA GLY A 431 -6.50 7.87 14.57
C GLY A 431 -5.48 6.73 14.57
N ASP A 432 -5.54 5.81 15.53
CA ASP A 432 -4.71 4.61 15.48
C ASP A 432 -5.29 3.58 14.51
N ARG A 433 -4.42 2.81 13.86
CA ARG A 433 -4.84 1.57 13.22
C ARG A 433 -5.45 0.66 14.30
N LEU A 434 -6.62 0.08 14.04
CA LEU A 434 -7.24 -0.88 14.96
C LEU A 434 -6.22 -1.97 15.31
N PRO A 435 -5.93 -2.21 16.60
CA PRO A 435 -5.05 -3.31 16.99
C PRO A 435 -5.66 -4.66 16.59
N TRP A 436 -4.85 -5.49 15.94
CA TRP A 436 -5.28 -6.84 15.60
C TRP A 436 -5.22 -7.75 16.82
N VAL A 437 -6.25 -8.57 17.00
CA VAL A 437 -6.31 -9.57 18.05
C VAL A 437 -7.14 -10.77 17.62
N LYS A 438 -6.69 -11.97 17.99
CA LYS A 438 -7.49 -13.19 17.86
C LYS A 438 -8.67 -13.12 18.84
N THR A 439 -9.85 -13.44 18.34
CA THR A 439 -11.11 -13.39 19.11
C THR A 439 -11.71 -14.77 19.36
N GLY A 440 -11.27 -15.81 18.62
CA GLY A 440 -11.71 -17.19 18.79
C GLY A 440 -11.33 -17.75 20.15
N LEU A 441 -12.27 -18.46 20.77
CA LEU A 441 -12.03 -19.32 21.91
C LEU A 441 -11.57 -20.70 21.39
N ASN A 442 -10.59 -21.33 22.07
CA ASN A 442 -10.13 -22.70 21.74
C ASN A 442 -9.42 -22.90 20.38
N GLY A 443 -8.70 -21.87 19.89
CA GLY A 443 -7.85 -22.04 18.70
C GLY A 443 -8.52 -21.71 17.36
N ASP A 444 -9.74 -21.23 17.37
CA ASP A 444 -10.40 -20.70 16.17
C ASP A 444 -9.59 -19.56 15.54
N ALA A 445 -9.53 -19.57 14.21
CA ALA A 445 -8.82 -18.55 13.42
C ALA A 445 -9.53 -17.18 13.39
N ALA A 446 -10.66 -17.04 14.11
CA ALA A 446 -11.43 -15.81 14.16
C ALA A 446 -10.62 -14.65 14.78
N ASP A 447 -10.74 -13.48 14.18
CA ASP A 447 -10.10 -12.26 14.66
C ASP A 447 -11.00 -11.03 14.47
N ASN A 448 -10.61 -9.92 15.10
CA ASN A 448 -11.38 -8.68 15.06
C ASN A 448 -11.29 -7.91 13.71
N PHE A 449 -10.51 -8.39 12.76
CA PHE A 449 -10.44 -7.81 11.40
C PHE A 449 -11.46 -8.45 10.44
N ALA A 450 -12.01 -9.61 10.78
CA ALA A 450 -12.99 -10.29 9.93
C ALA A 450 -14.18 -9.38 9.54
N PRO A 451 -14.77 -8.58 10.44
CA PRO A 451 -15.87 -7.67 10.08
C PRO A 451 -15.49 -6.53 9.14
N LEU A 452 -14.20 -6.15 9.05
CA LEU A 452 -13.74 -5.05 8.20
C LEU A 452 -13.99 -5.29 6.70
N THR A 453 -14.30 -6.52 6.32
CA THR A 453 -14.67 -6.89 4.93
C THR A 453 -15.99 -6.28 4.45
N SER A 454 -16.80 -5.73 5.35
CA SER A 454 -18.01 -4.97 5.01
C SER A 454 -17.70 -3.65 4.32
N LEU A 455 -16.50 -3.08 4.54
CA LEU A 455 -16.08 -1.76 4.08
C LEU A 455 -16.96 -0.61 4.59
N ASP A 456 -17.69 -0.84 5.68
CA ASP A 456 -18.57 0.14 6.31
C ASP A 456 -17.98 0.64 7.65
N TRP A 457 -18.53 1.73 8.14
CA TRP A 457 -18.32 2.14 9.52
C TRP A 457 -18.90 1.10 10.47
N GLN A 458 -18.22 0.83 11.57
CA GLN A 458 -18.66 -0.18 12.52
C GLN A 458 -18.16 0.11 13.94
N VAL A 459 -18.89 -0.34 14.94
CA VAL A 459 -18.48 -0.23 16.35
C VAL A 459 -17.96 -1.57 16.83
N HIS A 460 -16.77 -1.56 17.44
CA HIS A 460 -16.19 -2.73 18.09
C HIS A 460 -16.23 -2.53 19.61
N VAL A 461 -16.70 -3.54 20.32
CA VAL A 461 -16.66 -3.60 21.80
C VAL A 461 -16.01 -4.92 22.21
N TYR A 462 -15.08 -4.83 23.14
CA TYR A 462 -14.35 -5.99 23.67
C TYR A 462 -14.81 -6.27 25.11
N GLY A 463 -15.66 -7.27 25.30
CA GLY A 463 -16.42 -7.57 26.50
C GLY A 463 -17.91 -7.32 26.27
N ASP A 464 -18.59 -6.74 27.25
CA ASP A 464 -20.03 -6.50 27.17
C ASP A 464 -20.33 -5.09 26.67
N ALA A 465 -21.24 -4.97 25.71
CA ALA A 465 -21.73 -3.68 25.23
C ALA A 465 -22.92 -3.21 26.06
N ALA A 466 -22.93 -1.91 26.43
CA ALA A 466 -24.04 -1.29 27.12
C ALA A 466 -25.36 -1.41 26.32
N PRO A 467 -26.52 -1.67 26.97
CA PRO A 467 -27.81 -1.80 26.27
C PRO A 467 -28.12 -0.60 25.39
N LYS A 468 -27.92 0.63 25.90
CA LYS A 468 -28.15 1.87 25.16
C LYS A 468 -27.26 2.02 23.93
N LEU A 469 -26.02 1.49 23.94
CA LEU A 469 -25.14 1.47 22.77
C LEU A 469 -25.69 0.52 21.70
N ARG A 470 -26.21 -0.65 22.11
CA ARG A 470 -26.85 -1.61 21.19
C ARG A 470 -28.08 -0.99 20.50
N GLU A 471 -28.97 -0.38 21.28
CA GLU A 471 -30.16 0.32 20.77
C GLU A 471 -29.79 1.44 19.78
N THR A 472 -28.78 2.25 20.11
CA THR A 472 -28.31 3.34 19.26
C THR A 472 -27.69 2.83 17.95
N CYS A 473 -26.90 1.76 18.01
CA CYS A 473 -26.30 1.15 16.83
C CYS A 473 -27.39 0.56 15.91
N GLU A 474 -28.39 -0.13 16.49
CA GLU A 474 -29.50 -0.69 15.77
C GLU A 474 -30.35 0.41 15.09
N ALA A 475 -30.73 1.45 15.83
CA ALA A 475 -31.52 2.58 15.32
C ALA A 475 -30.81 3.32 14.16
N ARG A 476 -29.47 3.37 14.18
CA ARG A 476 -28.64 4.01 13.15
C ARG A 476 -28.18 3.04 12.06
N LYS A 477 -28.57 1.77 12.12
CA LYS A 477 -28.07 0.69 11.24
C LYS A 477 -26.54 0.62 11.23
N LEU A 478 -25.89 0.96 12.34
CA LEU A 478 -24.44 0.93 12.51
C LEU A 478 -24.03 -0.46 13.00
N PRO A 479 -23.25 -1.25 12.23
CA PRO A 479 -22.82 -2.57 12.64
C PRO A 479 -22.09 -2.53 13.99
N LEU A 480 -22.54 -3.35 14.94
CA LEU A 480 -21.94 -3.50 16.26
C LEU A 480 -21.37 -4.91 16.42
N HIS A 481 -20.06 -5.01 16.59
CA HIS A 481 -19.34 -6.24 16.80
C HIS A 481 -18.85 -6.34 18.23
N ILE A 482 -19.29 -7.40 18.91
CA ILE A 482 -18.97 -7.65 20.33
C ILE A 482 -18.10 -8.89 20.39
N PHE A 483 -16.90 -8.72 20.92
CA PHE A 483 -15.91 -9.77 21.06
C PHE A 483 -15.74 -10.16 22.51
N PRO A 484 -15.86 -11.44 22.88
CA PRO A 484 -15.59 -11.91 24.24
C PRO A 484 -14.20 -11.48 24.69
N TRP A 485 -14.11 -10.91 25.90
CA TRP A 485 -12.84 -10.44 26.43
C TRP A 485 -11.84 -11.59 26.64
N ASN A 486 -10.60 -11.37 26.20
CA ASN A 486 -9.48 -12.27 26.46
C ASN A 486 -8.19 -11.49 26.79
N PRO A 487 -7.18 -12.13 27.44
CA PRO A 487 -5.94 -11.45 27.84
C PRO A 487 -5.11 -10.90 26.67
N GLY A 488 -5.33 -11.37 25.43
CA GLY A 488 -4.70 -10.83 24.23
C GLY A 488 -5.09 -9.38 23.96
N MET A 489 -6.32 -9.02 24.29
CA MET A 489 -6.88 -7.68 24.09
C MET A 489 -6.18 -6.64 24.96
N ASP A 490 -5.92 -6.94 26.22
CA ASP A 490 -5.15 -6.06 27.12
C ASP A 490 -3.71 -5.88 26.61
N ARG A 491 -3.06 -6.95 26.16
CA ARG A 491 -1.68 -6.90 25.64
C ARG A 491 -1.53 -5.96 24.43
N VAL A 492 -2.54 -5.90 23.56
CA VAL A 492 -2.53 -4.98 22.40
C VAL A 492 -3.05 -3.58 22.74
N GLY A 493 -3.46 -3.37 24.02
CA GLY A 493 -3.85 -2.07 24.55
C GLY A 493 -5.32 -1.71 24.40
N LEU A 494 -6.17 -2.67 24.06
CA LEU A 494 -7.62 -2.50 24.07
C LEU A 494 -8.14 -2.44 25.52
N MET A 495 -9.22 -1.73 25.75
CA MET A 495 -9.86 -1.57 27.04
C MET A 495 -11.19 -2.35 27.07
N ARG A 496 -11.43 -3.07 28.18
CA ARG A 496 -12.66 -3.85 28.34
C ARG A 496 -13.88 -2.92 28.38
N GLN A 497 -14.94 -3.29 27.65
CA GLN A 497 -16.23 -2.58 27.56
C GLN A 497 -16.18 -1.20 26.89
N ALA A 498 -15.00 -0.72 26.49
CA ALA A 498 -14.87 0.49 25.71
C ALA A 498 -15.46 0.31 24.29
N ALA A 499 -15.94 1.39 23.70
CA ALA A 499 -16.42 1.42 22.33
C ALA A 499 -15.38 2.05 21.38
N TYR A 500 -15.12 1.36 20.29
CA TYR A 500 -14.24 1.83 19.22
C TYR A 500 -15.05 1.95 17.93
N LEU A 501 -15.28 3.19 17.45
CA LEU A 501 -15.84 3.41 16.14
C LEU A 501 -14.73 3.27 15.10
N VAL A 502 -14.86 2.29 14.23
CA VAL A 502 -13.85 1.92 13.24
C VAL A 502 -14.29 2.38 11.85
N ARG A 503 -13.37 3.03 11.15
CA ARG A 503 -13.52 3.52 9.77
C ARG A 503 -13.43 2.36 8.77
N PRO A 504 -13.95 2.54 7.53
CA PRO A 504 -13.82 1.54 6.47
C PRO A 504 -12.39 1.10 6.16
N ASP A 505 -11.40 1.99 6.36
CA ASP A 505 -9.98 1.69 6.17
C ASP A 505 -9.30 1.04 7.39
N GLY A 506 -10.07 0.65 8.42
CA GLY A 506 -9.59 -0.04 9.60
C GLY A 506 -8.85 0.84 10.61
N TYR A 507 -9.03 2.17 10.56
CA TYR A 507 -8.56 3.08 11.60
C TYR A 507 -9.67 3.36 12.61
N VAL A 508 -9.28 3.56 13.85
CA VAL A 508 -10.19 3.98 14.93
C VAL A 508 -10.48 5.47 14.76
N ALA A 509 -11.73 5.83 14.58
CA ALA A 509 -12.16 7.23 14.52
C ALA A 509 -12.34 7.80 15.92
N ILE A 510 -13.10 7.10 16.78
CA ILE A 510 -13.27 7.46 18.17
C ILE A 510 -12.98 6.24 19.05
N ALA A 511 -12.21 6.44 20.12
CA ALA A 511 -12.02 5.49 21.19
C ALA A 511 -12.66 6.05 22.47
N ASP A 512 -13.76 5.44 22.90
CA ASP A 512 -14.55 5.90 24.05
C ASP A 512 -14.45 4.89 25.19
N PRO A 513 -13.83 5.26 26.33
CA PRO A 513 -13.59 4.34 27.42
C PRO A 513 -14.87 3.91 28.16
N GLU A 514 -15.94 4.71 28.07
CA GLU A 514 -17.21 4.45 28.75
C GLU A 514 -18.19 3.62 27.93
N GLY A 515 -17.89 3.34 26.65
CA GLY A 515 -18.81 2.67 25.75
C GLY A 515 -20.09 3.47 25.51
N SER A 516 -19.98 4.80 25.48
CA SER A 516 -21.10 5.73 25.47
C SER A 516 -21.82 5.79 24.12
N ALA A 517 -23.09 5.46 24.11
CA ALA A 517 -23.97 5.65 22.96
C ALA A 517 -23.99 7.11 22.49
N THR A 518 -24.03 8.06 23.42
CA THR A 518 -24.05 9.50 23.12
C THR A 518 -22.76 9.97 22.47
N ALA A 519 -21.60 9.46 22.90
CA ALA A 519 -20.31 9.80 22.31
C ALA A 519 -20.24 9.39 20.83
N ILE A 520 -20.68 8.16 20.51
CA ILE A 520 -20.73 7.64 19.14
C ILE A 520 -21.74 8.43 18.29
N ALA A 521 -22.96 8.64 18.81
CA ALA A 521 -24.00 9.37 18.09
C ALA A 521 -23.58 10.81 17.78
N SER A 522 -23.11 11.55 18.79
CA SER A 522 -22.66 12.94 18.62
C SER A 522 -21.46 13.07 17.67
N TYR A 523 -20.57 12.07 17.64
CA TYR A 523 -19.45 12.05 16.70
C TYR A 523 -19.94 11.97 15.25
N LEU A 524 -20.89 11.07 14.97
CA LEU A 524 -21.47 10.88 13.64
C LEU A 524 -22.27 12.12 13.21
N ASP A 525 -23.12 12.64 14.09
CA ASP A 525 -23.98 13.81 13.81
C ASP A 525 -23.16 15.07 13.54
N ALA A 526 -22.14 15.34 14.35
CA ALA A 526 -21.27 16.51 14.17
C ALA A 526 -20.48 16.48 12.84
N ARG A 527 -20.40 15.35 12.18
CA ARG A 527 -19.71 15.17 10.90
C ARG A 527 -20.64 14.79 9.75
N GLU A 528 -21.94 14.80 10.01
CA GLU A 528 -22.99 14.43 9.04
C GLU A 528 -22.70 13.07 8.38
N LEU A 529 -22.23 12.09 9.18
CA LEU A 529 -21.89 10.77 8.71
C LEU A 529 -23.08 9.81 8.84
N ALA A 530 -23.54 9.29 7.71
CA ALA A 530 -24.47 8.17 7.64
C ALA A 530 -23.68 6.87 7.39
N PRO A 531 -23.54 6.00 8.40
CA PRO A 531 -22.51 4.94 8.38
C PRO A 531 -22.79 3.75 7.48
N THR A 532 -24.03 3.55 7.01
CA THR A 532 -24.41 2.33 6.26
C THR A 532 -24.98 2.58 4.87
N ARG A 533 -24.93 1.53 4.06
CA ARG A 533 -25.52 1.44 2.70
C ARG A 533 -27.03 1.28 2.73
#